data_e331ef8a166d58e2e12dee14b6060f4d
#
_entry.id   e331ef8a166d58e2e12dee14b6060f4d
#
_cell.length_a   1.000
_cell.length_b   1.000
_cell.length_c   1.000
_cell.angle_alpha   90.00
_cell.angle_beta   90.00
_cell.angle_gamma   90.00
#
_symmetry.space_group_name_H-M   'P 1'
#
loop_
_entity.id
_entity.type
_entity.pdbx_description
1 polymer ?
#
loop_
_entity_poly.entity_id
_entity_poly.type
_entity_poly.pdbx_seq_one_letter_code
_entity_poly.pdbx_strand_id
1 'polypeptide(L)'
;MVNGIRLHDPKTDLPKLRAKVGMVFQHFELFPHLSVMENLTIAQIKVLNRSIEEAKQHGLKYLERVGLLEQKDEFPGQLSGGQQQRVAIARALCMDPIVMLFDEPTSALDPEMVGEVLDVMVKLAQEGMTMCVVTHEMGFAKKVSHRVIFMDKGKIVEDCTRNEFFSNPDARSPRAKDFLSKILAD
;
A
#
# COMPACT_ATOMS: atom_id res chain seq x y z
N MET A 1 9.14 -15.92 4.22
CA MET A 1 8.55 -15.99 5.58
C MET A 1 7.89 -14.67 5.91
N VAL A 2 6.73 -14.68 6.57
CA VAL A 2 6.06 -13.50 7.10
C VAL A 2 5.97 -13.67 8.62
N ASN A 3 6.54 -12.75 9.38
CA ASN A 3 6.59 -12.81 10.86
C ASN A 3 6.97 -14.20 11.42
N GLY A 4 8.03 -14.80 10.89
CA GLY A 4 8.50 -16.13 11.28
C GLY A 4 7.69 -17.32 10.71
N ILE A 5 6.55 -17.08 10.07
CA ILE A 5 5.68 -18.13 9.51
C ILE A 5 6.16 -18.46 8.09
N ARG A 6 6.38 -19.74 7.80
CA ARG A 6 6.75 -20.23 6.47
C ARG A 6 5.51 -20.40 5.59
N LEU A 7 5.45 -19.68 4.46
CA LEU A 7 4.31 -19.71 3.52
C LEU A 7 4.06 -21.10 2.90
N HIS A 8 5.13 -21.86 2.68
CA HIS A 8 5.08 -23.17 2.03
C HIS A 8 4.98 -24.35 3.02
N ASP A 9 4.82 -24.08 4.32
CA ASP A 9 4.58 -25.15 5.29
C ASP A 9 3.13 -25.62 5.15
N PRO A 10 2.87 -26.94 4.90
CA PRO A 10 1.52 -27.48 4.79
C PRO A 10 0.64 -27.26 6.03
N LYS A 11 1.27 -27.01 7.20
CA LYS A 11 0.58 -26.72 8.46
C LYS A 11 0.20 -25.25 8.63
N THR A 12 0.62 -24.38 7.70
CA THR A 12 0.32 -22.94 7.79
C THR A 12 -1.15 -22.67 7.46
N ASP A 13 -1.87 -22.07 8.41
CA ASP A 13 -3.21 -21.52 8.19
C ASP A 13 -3.12 -20.27 7.33
N LEU A 14 -3.21 -20.46 6.00
CA LEU A 14 -3.09 -19.35 5.03
C LEU A 14 -4.19 -18.29 5.18
N PRO A 15 -5.49 -18.62 5.41
CA PRO A 15 -6.51 -17.63 5.70
C PRO A 15 -6.15 -16.71 6.88
N LYS A 16 -5.70 -17.30 7.99
CA LYS A 16 -5.29 -16.56 9.18
C LYS A 16 -4.05 -15.70 8.95
N LEU A 17 -3.11 -16.16 8.13
CA LEU A 17 -1.94 -15.38 7.76
C LEU A 17 -2.32 -14.23 6.82
N ARG A 18 -3.17 -14.48 5.82
CA ARG A 18 -3.63 -13.46 4.87
C ARG A 18 -4.41 -12.34 5.56
N ALA A 19 -5.18 -12.65 6.61
CA ALA A 19 -5.86 -11.64 7.41
C ALA A 19 -4.91 -10.63 8.08
N LYS A 20 -3.62 -10.99 8.23
CA LYS A 20 -2.57 -10.13 8.79
C LYS A 20 -1.71 -9.42 7.74
N VAL A 21 -2.01 -9.60 6.46
CA VAL A 21 -1.30 -8.98 5.34
C VAL A 21 -2.28 -8.08 4.63
N GLY A 22 -2.07 -6.77 4.73
CA GLY A 22 -2.85 -5.80 3.96
C GLY A 22 -2.37 -5.79 2.51
N MET A 23 -3.31 -5.66 1.56
CA MET A 23 -2.99 -5.49 0.14
C MET A 23 -3.81 -4.35 -0.44
N VAL A 24 -3.12 -3.48 -1.17
CA VAL A 24 -3.70 -2.35 -1.91
C VAL A 24 -3.34 -2.52 -3.37
N PHE A 25 -4.34 -2.55 -4.22
CA PHE A 25 -4.22 -2.79 -5.66
C PHE A 25 -4.25 -1.48 -6.43
N GLN A 26 -3.82 -1.54 -7.69
CA GLN A 26 -3.86 -0.43 -8.64
C GLN A 26 -5.30 0.09 -8.87
N HIS A 27 -6.29 -0.79 -8.92
CA HIS A 27 -7.71 -0.46 -9.21
C HIS A 27 -8.60 -0.45 -7.96
N PHE A 28 -8.08 -0.01 -6.81
CA PHE A 28 -8.81 0.23 -5.55
C PHE A 28 -9.54 -0.98 -4.98
N GLU A 29 -10.25 -1.77 -5.79
CA GLU A 29 -10.99 -2.99 -5.43
C GLU A 29 -11.99 -2.78 -4.29
N LEU A 30 -12.65 -1.61 -4.26
CA LEU A 30 -13.74 -1.32 -3.31
C LEU A 30 -15.01 -2.04 -3.75
N PHE A 31 -15.83 -2.44 -2.78
CA PHE A 31 -17.16 -2.98 -3.04
C PHE A 31 -18.10 -1.84 -3.45
N PRO A 32 -18.53 -1.74 -4.72
CA PRO A 32 -19.24 -0.57 -5.23
C PRO A 32 -20.68 -0.42 -4.66
N HIS A 33 -21.23 -1.50 -4.15
CA HIS A 33 -22.57 -1.55 -3.54
C HIS A 33 -22.58 -1.32 -2.04
N LEU A 34 -21.41 -1.10 -1.44
CA LEU A 34 -21.24 -0.78 -0.02
C LEU A 34 -20.75 0.66 0.13
N SER A 35 -21.23 1.34 1.16
CA SER A 35 -20.69 2.65 1.54
C SER A 35 -19.21 2.56 1.93
N VAL A 36 -18.54 3.70 2.05
CA VAL A 36 -17.16 3.78 2.53
C VAL A 36 -17.03 3.09 3.88
N MET A 37 -17.90 3.43 4.85
CA MET A 37 -17.85 2.82 6.18
C MET A 37 -18.08 1.29 6.13
N GLU A 38 -19.00 0.82 5.32
CA GLU A 38 -19.25 -0.61 5.16
C GLU A 38 -18.06 -1.33 4.52
N ASN A 39 -17.38 -0.72 3.54
CA ASN A 39 -16.13 -1.23 2.98
C ASN A 39 -15.05 -1.42 4.06
N LEU A 40 -14.94 -0.51 5.02
CA LEU A 40 -13.96 -0.61 6.10
C LEU A 40 -14.34 -1.63 7.18
N THR A 41 -15.63 -1.87 7.39
CA THR A 41 -16.10 -2.67 8.54
C THR A 41 -16.37 -4.12 8.22
N ILE A 42 -16.75 -4.45 6.99
CA ILE A 42 -17.18 -5.81 6.62
C ILE A 42 -16.15 -6.89 6.95
N ALA A 43 -14.87 -6.68 6.62
CA ALA A 43 -13.82 -7.65 6.89
C ALA A 43 -13.50 -7.74 8.39
N GLN A 44 -13.55 -6.64 9.12
CA GLN A 44 -13.36 -6.62 10.57
C GLN A 44 -14.41 -7.48 11.28
N ILE A 45 -15.67 -7.37 10.86
CA ILE A 45 -16.79 -8.12 11.44
C ILE A 45 -16.71 -9.61 11.04
N LYS A 46 -16.52 -9.89 9.73
CA LYS A 46 -16.61 -11.25 9.19
C LYS A 46 -15.36 -12.10 9.42
N VAL A 47 -14.19 -11.50 9.51
CA VAL A 47 -12.91 -12.22 9.60
C VAL A 47 -12.30 -12.09 11.00
N LEU A 48 -12.32 -10.90 11.60
CA LEU A 48 -11.77 -10.67 12.93
C LEU A 48 -12.79 -10.85 14.06
N ASN A 49 -14.07 -11.08 13.72
CA ASN A 49 -15.19 -11.22 14.67
C ASN A 49 -15.34 -10.02 15.61
N ARG A 50 -14.97 -8.81 15.16
CA ARG A 50 -15.21 -7.58 15.91
C ARG A 50 -16.71 -7.29 15.97
N SER A 51 -17.15 -6.68 17.04
CA SER A 51 -18.49 -6.11 17.12
C SER A 51 -18.66 -5.00 16.08
N ILE A 52 -19.91 -4.71 15.70
CA ILE A 52 -20.21 -3.64 14.75
C ILE A 52 -19.70 -2.29 15.26
N GLU A 53 -19.83 -2.04 16.57
CA GLU A 53 -19.40 -0.79 17.17
C GLU A 53 -17.87 -0.66 17.16
N GLU A 54 -17.13 -1.68 17.56
CA GLU A 54 -15.67 -1.69 17.46
C GLU A 54 -15.18 -1.50 16.03
N ALA A 55 -15.79 -2.19 15.06
CA ALA A 55 -15.44 -2.06 13.66
C ALA A 55 -15.66 -0.64 13.13
N LYS A 56 -16.78 0.00 13.52
CA LYS A 56 -17.07 1.41 13.16
C LYS A 56 -16.06 2.37 13.79
N GLN A 57 -15.75 2.24 15.06
CA GLN A 57 -14.75 3.08 15.72
C GLN A 57 -13.38 2.98 15.07
N HIS A 58 -12.96 1.76 14.71
CA HIS A 58 -11.75 1.53 13.92
C HIS A 58 -11.82 2.18 12.54
N GLY A 59 -12.97 2.02 11.85
CA GLY A 59 -13.21 2.64 10.54
C GLY A 59 -13.08 4.15 10.60
N LEU A 60 -13.73 4.81 11.56
CA LEU A 60 -13.66 6.27 11.75
C LEU A 60 -12.22 6.74 11.98
N LYS A 61 -11.47 6.06 12.86
CA LYS A 61 -10.05 6.36 13.12
C LYS A 61 -9.21 6.34 11.85
N TYR A 62 -9.38 5.34 10.98
CA TYR A 62 -8.60 5.24 9.76
C TYR A 62 -9.09 6.17 8.66
N LEU A 63 -10.39 6.50 8.60
CA LEU A 63 -10.91 7.54 7.70
C LEU A 63 -10.36 8.93 8.05
N GLU A 64 -10.32 9.27 9.33
CA GLU A 64 -9.69 10.51 9.80
C GLU A 64 -8.22 10.56 9.38
N ARG A 65 -7.50 9.45 9.55
CA ARG A 65 -6.08 9.33 9.22
C ARG A 65 -5.77 9.54 7.73
N VAL A 66 -6.68 9.15 6.85
CA VAL A 66 -6.56 9.35 5.39
C VAL A 66 -7.30 10.61 4.91
N GLY A 67 -7.87 11.42 5.82
CA GLY A 67 -8.53 12.69 5.52
C GLY A 67 -9.87 12.55 4.80
N LEU A 68 -10.65 11.48 5.11
CA LEU A 68 -11.91 11.15 4.42
C LEU A 68 -13.06 10.86 5.41
N LEU A 69 -13.03 11.50 6.59
CA LEU A 69 -14.05 11.27 7.62
C LEU A 69 -15.46 11.69 7.15
N GLU A 70 -15.54 12.78 6.40
CA GLU A 70 -16.81 13.33 5.89
C GLU A 70 -17.44 12.43 4.81
N GLN A 71 -16.65 11.62 4.11
CA GLN A 71 -17.10 10.73 3.04
C GLN A 71 -17.56 9.34 3.54
N LYS A 72 -17.67 9.13 4.86
CA LYS A 72 -17.96 7.82 5.47
C LYS A 72 -19.24 7.15 4.95
N ASP A 73 -20.24 7.93 4.60
CA ASP A 73 -21.55 7.45 4.15
C ASP A 73 -21.69 7.44 2.62
N GLU A 74 -20.68 7.94 1.87
CA GLU A 74 -20.65 7.93 0.41
C GLU A 74 -20.35 6.53 -0.15
N PHE A 75 -20.69 6.33 -1.43
CA PHE A 75 -20.36 5.11 -2.15
C PHE A 75 -19.12 5.34 -3.05
N PRO A 76 -18.35 4.28 -3.40
CA PRO A 76 -17.15 4.43 -4.22
C PRO A 76 -17.33 5.24 -5.50
N GLY A 77 -18.46 5.10 -6.19
CA GLY A 77 -18.75 5.86 -7.40
C GLY A 77 -18.93 7.37 -7.23
N GLN A 78 -19.03 7.87 -5.99
CA GLN A 78 -19.14 9.29 -5.66
C GLN A 78 -17.78 9.92 -5.33
N LEU A 79 -16.73 9.10 -5.23
CA LEU A 79 -15.38 9.50 -4.84
C LEU A 79 -14.46 9.68 -6.06
N SER A 80 -13.52 10.61 -5.97
CA SER A 80 -12.40 10.68 -6.92
C SER A 80 -11.50 9.44 -6.82
N GLY A 81 -10.68 9.17 -7.85
CA GLY A 81 -9.73 8.05 -7.84
C GLY A 81 -8.79 8.09 -6.64
N GLY A 82 -8.23 9.25 -6.31
CA GLY A 82 -7.36 9.43 -5.14
C GLY A 82 -8.08 9.19 -3.82
N GLN A 83 -9.36 9.59 -3.71
CA GLN A 83 -10.19 9.28 -2.55
C GLN A 83 -10.46 7.78 -2.44
N GLN A 84 -10.82 7.12 -3.55
CA GLN A 84 -11.03 5.66 -3.56
C GLN A 84 -9.77 4.91 -3.12
N GLN A 85 -8.60 5.31 -3.59
CA GLN A 85 -7.33 4.69 -3.20
C GLN A 85 -7.03 4.89 -1.71
N ARG A 86 -7.29 6.08 -1.18
CA ARG A 86 -7.14 6.34 0.27
C ARG A 86 -8.13 5.52 1.11
N VAL A 87 -9.36 5.30 0.64
CA VAL A 87 -10.31 4.38 1.27
C VAL A 87 -9.80 2.94 1.22
N ALA A 88 -9.21 2.49 0.09
CA ALA A 88 -8.62 1.15 -0.02
C ALA A 88 -7.46 0.95 0.96
N ILE A 89 -6.61 1.97 1.15
CA ILE A 89 -5.55 1.96 2.17
C ILE A 89 -6.16 1.86 3.58
N ALA A 90 -7.15 2.70 3.90
CA ALA A 90 -7.83 2.68 5.20
C ALA A 90 -8.49 1.32 5.49
N ARG A 91 -9.15 0.73 4.48
CA ARG A 91 -9.75 -0.61 4.57
C ARG A 91 -8.72 -1.68 4.93
N ALA A 92 -7.56 -1.66 4.28
CA ALA A 92 -6.49 -2.61 4.56
C ALA A 92 -5.93 -2.41 5.99
N LEU A 93 -5.77 -1.16 6.43
CA LEU A 93 -5.29 -0.82 7.79
C LEU A 93 -6.27 -1.24 8.88
N CYS A 94 -7.58 -1.24 8.61
CA CYS A 94 -8.60 -1.69 9.56
C CYS A 94 -8.44 -3.16 10.01
N MET A 95 -7.68 -3.96 9.27
CA MET A 95 -7.38 -5.35 9.63
C MET A 95 -6.19 -5.51 10.58
N ASP A 96 -5.58 -4.39 11.05
CA ASP A 96 -4.35 -4.35 11.86
C ASP A 96 -3.22 -5.22 11.27
N PRO A 97 -2.84 -4.96 10.01
CA PRO A 97 -1.87 -5.80 9.32
C PRO A 97 -0.46 -5.65 9.89
N ILE A 98 0.32 -6.72 9.86
CA ILE A 98 1.75 -6.72 10.22
C ILE A 98 2.65 -6.27 9.06
N VAL A 99 2.10 -6.30 7.84
CA VAL A 99 2.77 -5.85 6.61
C VAL A 99 1.72 -5.37 5.61
N MET A 100 2.03 -4.31 4.90
CA MET A 100 1.23 -3.79 3.79
C MET A 100 1.94 -4.04 2.47
N LEU A 101 1.22 -4.58 1.50
CA LEU A 101 1.66 -4.75 0.12
C LEU A 101 0.92 -3.72 -0.75
N PHE A 102 1.67 -3.00 -1.57
CA PHE A 102 1.13 -2.04 -2.52
C PHE A 102 1.56 -2.42 -3.93
N ASP A 103 0.60 -2.60 -4.82
CA ASP A 103 0.82 -2.93 -6.22
C ASP A 103 0.44 -1.72 -7.09
N GLU A 104 1.45 -0.94 -7.46
CA GLU A 104 1.32 0.30 -8.24
C GLU A 104 0.17 1.22 -7.79
N PRO A 105 0.15 1.66 -6.53
CA PRO A 105 -1.03 2.31 -5.92
C PRO A 105 -1.42 3.66 -6.55
N THR A 106 -0.59 4.22 -7.42
CA THR A 106 -0.82 5.53 -8.05
C THR A 106 -1.03 5.44 -9.56
N SER A 107 -0.82 4.27 -10.19
CA SER A 107 -0.80 4.13 -11.66
C SER A 107 -2.15 4.39 -12.34
N ALA A 108 -3.26 4.25 -11.61
CA ALA A 108 -4.62 4.49 -12.11
C ALA A 108 -5.15 5.89 -11.75
N LEU A 109 -4.28 6.78 -11.24
CA LEU A 109 -4.67 8.11 -10.75
C LEU A 109 -4.25 9.21 -11.71
N ASP A 110 -5.03 10.29 -11.75
CA ASP A 110 -4.62 11.53 -12.36
C ASP A 110 -3.43 12.13 -11.59
N PRO A 111 -2.47 12.78 -12.27
CA PRO A 111 -1.23 13.31 -11.64
C PRO A 111 -1.48 14.21 -10.42
N GLU A 112 -2.55 15.00 -10.45
CA GLU A 112 -2.92 15.90 -9.35
C GLU A 112 -3.34 15.17 -8.07
N MET A 113 -3.78 13.90 -8.17
CA MET A 113 -4.24 13.08 -7.04
C MET A 113 -3.13 12.19 -6.45
N VAL A 114 -2.03 11.99 -7.17
CA VAL A 114 -0.92 11.13 -6.77
C VAL A 114 -0.32 11.58 -5.44
N GLY A 115 -0.11 12.89 -5.28
CA GLY A 115 0.51 13.46 -4.09
C GLY A 115 -0.18 13.09 -2.79
N GLU A 116 -1.51 13.18 -2.75
CA GLU A 116 -2.30 12.88 -1.55
C GLU A 116 -2.19 11.41 -1.11
N VAL A 117 -2.12 10.48 -2.08
CA VAL A 117 -1.95 9.06 -1.79
C VAL A 117 -0.54 8.77 -1.29
N LEU A 118 0.48 9.34 -1.93
CA LEU A 118 1.87 9.19 -1.50
C LEU A 118 2.11 9.78 -0.11
N ASP A 119 1.48 10.90 0.23
CA ASP A 119 1.60 11.50 1.57
C ASP A 119 1.05 10.60 2.67
N VAL A 120 -0.06 9.90 2.42
CA VAL A 120 -0.57 8.88 3.35
C VAL A 120 0.47 7.76 3.51
N MET A 121 1.04 7.26 2.42
CA MET A 121 2.05 6.19 2.46
C MET A 121 3.35 6.63 3.15
N VAL A 122 3.78 7.89 2.98
CA VAL A 122 4.93 8.46 3.70
C VAL A 122 4.68 8.47 5.20
N LYS A 123 3.48 8.88 5.65
CA LYS A 123 3.12 8.86 7.07
C LYS A 123 3.15 7.44 7.64
N LEU A 124 2.63 6.46 6.91
CA LEU A 124 2.70 5.05 7.31
C LEU A 124 4.13 4.54 7.46
N ALA A 125 5.03 4.92 6.54
CA ALA A 125 6.45 4.57 6.62
C ALA A 125 7.12 5.19 7.86
N GLN A 126 6.85 6.46 8.14
CA GLN A 126 7.38 7.18 9.29
C GLN A 126 6.91 6.60 10.64
N GLU A 127 5.73 6.04 10.66
CA GLU A 127 5.17 5.35 11.84
C GLU A 127 5.68 3.91 12.00
N GLY A 128 6.58 3.47 11.12
CA GLY A 128 7.23 2.16 11.21
C GLY A 128 6.43 1.00 10.61
N MET A 129 5.40 1.28 9.78
CA MET A 129 4.68 0.24 9.06
C MET A 129 5.62 -0.49 8.10
N THR A 130 5.70 -1.81 8.22
CA THR A 130 6.41 -2.64 7.24
C THR A 130 5.64 -2.66 5.94
N MET A 131 6.31 -2.23 4.85
CA MET A 131 5.68 -2.15 3.53
C MET A 131 6.55 -2.79 2.45
N CYS A 132 5.91 -3.44 1.48
CA CYS A 132 6.49 -3.80 0.20
C CYS A 132 5.70 -3.07 -0.89
N VAL A 133 6.36 -2.23 -1.68
CA VAL A 133 5.70 -1.34 -2.63
C VAL A 133 6.28 -1.57 -4.02
N VAL A 134 5.43 -1.93 -4.97
CA VAL A 134 5.74 -1.87 -6.40
C VAL A 134 5.33 -0.48 -6.87
N THR A 135 6.27 0.28 -7.42
CA THR A 135 6.02 1.66 -7.82
C THR A 135 7.01 2.15 -8.87
N HIS A 136 6.59 3.10 -9.68
CA HIS A 136 7.45 3.91 -10.55
C HIS A 136 7.68 5.33 -9.99
N GLU A 137 7.12 5.65 -8.81
CA GLU A 137 7.29 6.93 -8.12
C GLU A 137 8.67 6.98 -7.43
N MET A 138 9.72 7.36 -8.18
CA MET A 138 11.09 7.30 -7.68
C MET A 138 11.37 8.33 -6.57
N GLY A 139 10.71 9.48 -6.61
CA GLY A 139 10.77 10.47 -5.53
C GLY A 139 10.29 9.90 -4.20
N PHE A 140 9.17 9.19 -4.22
CA PHE A 140 8.65 8.47 -3.07
C PHE A 140 9.60 7.36 -2.62
N ALA A 141 10.03 6.49 -3.55
CA ALA A 141 10.94 5.38 -3.24
C ALA A 141 12.24 5.90 -2.58
N LYS A 142 12.83 6.97 -3.12
CA LYS A 142 14.03 7.62 -2.57
C LYS A 142 13.79 8.18 -1.16
N LYS A 143 12.57 8.67 -0.86
CA LYS A 143 12.22 9.26 0.44
C LYS A 143 12.04 8.24 1.55
N VAL A 144 11.39 7.09 1.27
CA VAL A 144 10.91 6.17 2.32
C VAL A 144 11.52 4.78 2.30
N SER A 145 12.10 4.31 1.20
CA SER A 145 12.62 2.94 1.14
C SER A 145 13.87 2.75 1.99
N HIS A 146 14.03 1.55 2.54
CA HIS A 146 15.27 1.09 3.18
C HIS A 146 16.06 0.21 2.22
N ARG A 147 15.37 -0.58 1.40
CA ARG A 147 15.90 -1.53 0.43
C ARG A 147 15.17 -1.35 -0.89
N VAL A 148 15.90 -1.47 -1.98
CA VAL A 148 15.40 -1.38 -3.35
C VAL A 148 15.67 -2.69 -4.07
N ILE A 149 14.64 -3.23 -4.71
CA ILE A 149 14.73 -4.41 -5.57
C ILE A 149 14.35 -3.93 -6.97
N PHE A 150 15.34 -3.86 -7.87
CA PHE A 150 15.11 -3.51 -9.27
C PHE A 150 14.95 -4.77 -10.10
N MET A 151 13.84 -4.85 -10.81
CA MET A 151 13.48 -6.01 -11.62
C MET A 151 13.45 -5.64 -13.10
N ASP A 152 13.90 -6.53 -13.95
CA ASP A 152 13.76 -6.46 -15.41
C ASP A 152 13.52 -7.85 -15.99
N LYS A 153 12.56 -7.95 -16.92
CA LYS A 153 12.19 -9.21 -17.60
C LYS A 153 11.96 -10.38 -16.63
N GLY A 154 11.27 -10.12 -15.52
CA GLY A 154 10.92 -11.14 -14.52
C GLY A 154 12.09 -11.60 -13.64
N LYS A 155 13.24 -10.93 -13.69
CA LYS A 155 14.43 -11.26 -12.88
C LYS A 155 14.81 -10.09 -11.98
N ILE A 156 15.30 -10.40 -10.78
CA ILE A 156 15.95 -9.42 -9.91
C ILE A 156 17.30 -9.08 -10.52
N VAL A 157 17.50 -7.81 -10.86
CA VAL A 157 18.75 -7.27 -11.43
C VAL A 157 19.60 -6.60 -10.36
N GLU A 158 18.93 -5.88 -9.44
CA GLU A 158 19.56 -5.24 -8.28
C GLU A 158 18.77 -5.57 -7.02
N ASP A 159 19.48 -5.74 -5.92
CA ASP A 159 18.94 -5.91 -4.59
C ASP A 159 19.91 -5.24 -3.60
N CYS A 160 19.64 -4.01 -3.21
CA CYS A 160 20.56 -3.18 -2.46
C CYS A 160 19.84 -2.18 -1.55
N THR A 161 20.59 -1.45 -0.75
CA THR A 161 20.03 -0.38 0.07
C THR A 161 19.60 0.82 -0.80
N ARG A 162 18.68 1.64 -0.28
CA ARG A 162 18.26 2.90 -0.91
C ARG A 162 19.47 3.77 -1.29
N ASN A 163 20.43 3.93 -0.36
CA ASN A 163 21.59 4.78 -0.58
C ASN A 163 22.47 4.26 -1.72
N GLU A 164 22.71 2.96 -1.77
CA GLU A 164 23.46 2.34 -2.87
C GLU A 164 22.75 2.54 -4.20
N PHE A 165 21.44 2.40 -4.24
CA PHE A 165 20.69 2.51 -5.48
C PHE A 165 20.66 3.94 -6.03
N PHE A 166 20.32 4.94 -5.19
CA PHE A 166 20.09 6.31 -5.64
C PHE A 166 21.30 7.23 -5.58
N SER A 167 22.29 6.97 -4.70
CA SER A 167 23.43 7.88 -4.52
C SER A 167 24.66 7.50 -5.34
N ASN A 168 24.69 6.28 -5.88
CA ASN A 168 25.79 5.83 -6.73
C ASN A 168 25.29 5.13 -8.01
N PRO A 169 24.63 5.87 -8.92
CA PRO A 169 24.08 5.30 -10.14
C PRO A 169 25.15 4.67 -11.04
N ASP A 170 26.39 5.18 -11.00
CA ASP A 170 27.49 4.66 -11.82
C ASP A 170 27.96 3.26 -11.41
N ALA A 171 27.72 2.86 -10.19
CA ALA A 171 28.01 1.52 -9.70
C ALA A 171 26.92 0.48 -10.00
N ARG A 172 25.81 0.90 -10.62
CA ARG A 172 24.66 0.02 -10.92
C ARG A 172 24.86 -0.75 -12.22
N SER A 173 24.06 -1.80 -12.39
CA SER A 173 23.99 -2.53 -13.65
C SER A 173 23.64 -1.62 -14.83
N PRO A 174 24.05 -1.92 -16.08
CA PRO A 174 23.76 -1.08 -17.23
C PRO A 174 22.25 -0.77 -17.37
N ARG A 175 21.40 -1.73 -17.05
CA ARG A 175 19.93 -1.57 -17.13
C ARG A 175 19.39 -0.63 -16.05
N ALA A 176 19.90 -0.73 -14.82
CA ALA A 176 19.52 0.18 -13.74
C ALA A 176 20.03 1.61 -13.99
N LYS A 177 21.21 1.78 -14.57
CA LYS A 177 21.73 3.09 -15.01
C LYS A 177 20.83 3.74 -16.04
N ASP A 178 20.46 3.02 -17.11
CA ASP A 178 19.57 3.51 -18.15
C ASP A 178 18.21 3.92 -17.58
N PHE A 179 17.68 3.15 -16.63
CA PHE A 179 16.43 3.47 -15.94
C PHE A 179 16.57 4.75 -15.09
N LEU A 180 17.60 4.83 -14.25
CA LEU A 180 17.82 5.99 -13.37
C LEU A 180 18.11 7.26 -14.16
N SER A 181 18.86 7.20 -15.27
CA SER A 181 19.15 8.36 -16.09
C SER A 181 17.92 8.99 -16.74
N LYS A 182 16.89 8.18 -17.04
CA LYS A 182 15.63 8.66 -17.63
C LYS A 182 14.70 9.31 -16.60
N ILE A 183 14.77 8.86 -15.34
CA ILE A 183 13.86 9.32 -14.27
C ILE A 183 14.46 10.46 -13.44
N LEU A 184 15.79 10.55 -13.35
CA LEU A 184 16.46 11.61 -12.60
C LEU A 184 16.79 12.84 -13.50
N ALA A 185 16.44 12.80 -14.78
CA ALA A 185 16.63 13.89 -15.73
C ALA A 185 15.49 14.93 -15.70
N ASP A 186 14.39 14.63 -14.99
CA ASP A 186 13.26 15.51 -14.70
C ASP A 186 13.37 16.04 -13.24
#